data_904933dbb4dbb13d64062345224796b2
#
_entry.id   904933dbb4dbb13d64062345224796b2
#
_cell.length_a   1.000
_cell.length_b   1.000
_cell.length_c   1.000
_cell.angle_alpha   90.00
_cell.angle_beta   90.00
_cell.angle_gamma   90.00
#
_symmetry.space_group_name_H-M   'P 1'
#
loop_
_entity.id
_entity.type
_entity.pdbx_description
1 polymer ?
#
loop_
_entity_poly.entity_id
_entity_poly.type
_entity_poly.pdbx_seq_one_letter_code
_entity_poly.pdbx_strand_id
1 'polypeptide(L)'
;MADKNPFPGENNTGHIWDDNLRELNNPPPRWWMIAFWVSILWWIAYGIIYPMWPALPGGTGFTKGVTGWTAMKEYKEGVAEVQEVRAPFEKKIASMSAADILKDEGLAEYTVASAKVLFGDNCAACHGSGGQGGPGFPVLADDDWLYGGDINTIVQTITMGRKGMMPAKGGAELSAEEIDSLAKSIVAGKVTENPLFVAKGCIGCHGPDGKGMKPLGSANLTDQIFRFVPVNGETQLDSVKYTITHGVNFPGDPKSRVAEMPSFGDRLSENDIKKLAVYVYKLGGGQ
;
A
#
# COMPACT_ATOMS: atom_id res chain seq x y z
N MET A 1 38.86 18.11 52.51
CA MET A 1 39.92 19.09 52.24
C MET A 1 39.33 20.05 51.22
N ALA A 2 39.19 21.35 51.54
CA ALA A 2 38.72 22.32 50.56
C ALA A 2 39.88 22.53 49.56
N ASP A 3 39.67 22.10 48.31
CA ASP A 3 40.60 22.36 47.23
C ASP A 3 40.81 23.89 47.14
N LYS A 4 42.03 24.34 47.39
CA LYS A 4 42.36 25.74 47.26
C LYS A 4 42.26 26.09 45.77
N ASN A 5 41.29 26.95 45.43
CA ASN A 5 41.16 27.49 44.09
C ASN A 5 42.55 27.99 43.60
N PRO A 6 43.15 27.34 42.60
CA PRO A 6 44.48 27.73 42.09
C PRO A 6 44.47 29.06 41.33
N PHE A 7 43.25 29.63 41.06
CA PHE A 7 43.07 30.91 40.37
C PHE A 7 42.31 31.94 41.25
N PRO A 8 42.83 32.34 42.42
CA PRO A 8 42.10 33.19 43.37
C PRO A 8 41.83 34.61 42.87
N GLY A 9 42.46 35.04 41.79
CA GLY A 9 42.28 36.37 41.18
C GLY A 9 41.26 36.40 40.05
N GLU A 10 40.68 35.27 39.68
CA GLU A 10 39.64 35.16 38.62
C GLU A 10 38.24 35.08 39.24
N ASN A 11 37.29 35.66 38.51
CA ASN A 11 35.88 35.53 38.85
C ASN A 11 35.34 34.18 38.33
N ASN A 12 35.63 33.09 39.05
CA ASN A 12 35.20 31.73 38.71
C ASN A 12 34.27 31.18 39.79
N THR A 13 33.61 30.05 39.49
CA THR A 13 32.66 29.39 40.40
C THR A 13 33.31 28.64 41.55
N GLY A 14 34.67 28.49 41.53
CA GLY A 14 35.40 27.63 42.43
C GLY A 14 35.46 26.16 42.01
N HIS A 15 34.70 25.76 41.01
CA HIS A 15 34.76 24.40 40.45
C HIS A 15 35.88 24.34 39.41
N ILE A 16 36.85 23.45 39.64
CA ILE A 16 38.02 23.25 38.78
C ILE A 16 38.16 21.77 38.51
N TRP A 17 38.30 21.43 37.23
CA TRP A 17 38.54 20.08 36.73
C TRP A 17 39.88 20.03 36.00
N ASP A 18 40.54 18.89 36.05
CA ASP A 18 41.81 18.65 35.35
C ASP A 18 42.85 19.77 35.53
N ASP A 19 42.94 20.31 36.77
CA ASP A 19 43.86 21.33 37.24
C ASP A 19 43.70 22.73 36.61
N ASN A 20 43.08 22.85 35.45
CA ASN A 20 42.99 24.12 34.70
C ASN A 20 41.65 24.42 34.03
N LEU A 21 40.77 23.46 33.92
CA LEU A 21 39.42 23.66 33.33
C LEU A 21 38.49 24.24 34.42
N ARG A 22 37.97 25.43 34.20
CA ARG A 22 37.13 26.16 35.16
C ARG A 22 35.99 26.93 34.53
N GLU A 23 34.97 27.12 35.27
CA GLU A 23 33.80 27.94 34.90
C GLU A 23 34.02 29.39 35.40
N LEU A 24 33.79 30.36 34.53
CA LEU A 24 33.84 31.77 34.87
C LEU A 24 32.42 32.29 35.22
N ASN A 25 32.33 33.13 36.26
CA ASN A 25 31.07 33.78 36.67
C ASN A 25 30.78 35.02 35.78
N ASN A 26 30.49 34.76 34.49
CA ASN A 26 30.11 35.82 33.58
C ASN A 26 28.59 36.02 33.64
N PRO A 27 28.09 37.24 33.81
CA PRO A 27 26.67 37.49 33.75
C PRO A 27 26.15 37.16 32.34
N PRO A 28 24.96 36.45 32.25
CA PRO A 28 24.37 36.17 30.95
C PRO A 28 24.10 37.44 30.16
N PRO A 29 24.20 37.42 28.82
CA PRO A 29 23.84 38.55 27.98
C PRO A 29 22.42 39.05 28.23
N ARG A 30 22.17 40.34 28.17
CA ARG A 30 20.81 40.92 28.42
C ARG A 30 19.74 40.34 27.52
N TRP A 31 20.05 40.14 26.24
CA TRP A 31 19.10 39.54 25.29
C TRP A 31 18.70 38.14 25.71
N TRP A 32 19.64 37.35 26.25
CA TRP A 32 19.36 35.98 26.73
C TRP A 32 18.44 36.02 27.95
N MET A 33 18.68 36.92 28.89
CA MET A 33 17.80 37.10 30.07
C MET A 33 16.41 37.53 29.67
N ILE A 34 16.27 38.41 28.68
CA ILE A 34 14.96 38.80 28.15
C ILE A 34 14.26 37.59 27.52
N ALA A 35 14.92 36.84 26.65
CA ALA A 35 14.37 35.64 26.02
C ALA A 35 13.94 34.60 27.08
N PHE A 36 14.75 34.40 28.12
CA PHE A 36 14.42 33.50 29.22
C PHE A 36 13.15 33.92 29.97
N TRP A 37 13.02 35.17 30.33
CA TRP A 37 11.81 35.66 31.00
C TRP A 37 10.57 35.63 30.09
N VAL A 38 10.71 35.95 28.82
CA VAL A 38 9.64 35.84 27.83
C VAL A 38 9.18 34.38 27.70
N SER A 39 10.10 33.43 27.67
CA SER A 39 9.75 32.00 27.61
C SER A 39 8.97 31.53 28.85
N ILE A 40 9.34 32.00 30.04
CA ILE A 40 8.62 31.71 31.29
C ILE A 40 7.19 32.28 31.24
N LEU A 41 7.06 33.55 30.85
CA LEU A 41 5.73 34.21 30.74
C LEU A 41 4.86 33.49 29.69
N TRP A 42 5.47 33.10 28.56
CA TRP A 42 4.80 32.31 27.54
C TRP A 42 4.33 30.95 28.09
N TRP A 43 5.18 30.24 28.82
CA TRP A 43 4.84 28.96 29.42
C TRP A 43 3.67 29.08 30.40
N ILE A 44 3.64 30.12 31.26
CA ILE A 44 2.52 30.39 32.17
C ILE A 44 1.23 30.66 31.39
N ALA A 45 1.29 31.54 30.38
CA ALA A 45 0.16 31.87 29.53
C ALA A 45 -0.37 30.62 28.78
N TYR A 46 0.53 29.81 28.26
CA TYR A 46 0.19 28.54 27.61
C TYR A 46 -0.55 27.59 28.57
N GLY A 47 -0.06 27.44 29.80
CA GLY A 47 -0.67 26.55 30.79
C GLY A 47 -2.04 27.02 31.32
N ILE A 48 -2.37 28.33 31.15
CA ILE A 48 -3.73 28.85 31.39
C ILE A 48 -4.66 28.55 30.22
N ILE A 49 -4.15 28.67 28.98
CA ILE A 49 -4.95 28.52 27.76
C ILE A 49 -5.23 27.05 27.46
N TYR A 50 -4.21 26.17 27.60
CA TYR A 50 -4.27 24.76 27.24
C TYR A 50 -4.24 23.84 28.47
N PRO A 51 -4.70 22.59 28.35
CA PRO A 51 -4.56 21.58 29.41
C PRO A 51 -3.09 21.29 29.69
N MET A 52 -2.62 21.62 30.87
CA MET A 52 -1.21 21.49 31.23
C MET A 52 -0.97 21.01 32.65
N TRP A 53 -1.68 21.57 33.62
CA TRP A 53 -1.45 21.32 35.03
C TRP A 53 -2.16 20.07 35.51
N PRO A 54 -1.50 19.19 36.27
CA PRO A 54 -2.20 18.11 36.95
C PRO A 54 -3.34 18.62 37.81
N ALA A 55 -4.42 17.90 37.89
CA ALA A 55 -5.51 18.23 38.79
C ALA A 55 -5.00 18.25 40.24
N LEU A 56 -5.55 19.13 41.09
CA LEU A 56 -5.25 19.19 42.51
C LEU A 56 -5.57 17.85 43.18
N PRO A 57 -4.97 17.55 44.37
CA PRO A 57 -5.21 16.32 45.10
C PRO A 57 -6.72 16.05 45.26
N GLY A 58 -7.20 14.90 44.78
CA GLY A 58 -8.61 14.51 44.74
C GLY A 58 -9.31 14.72 43.39
N GLY A 59 -8.70 15.43 42.44
CA GLY A 59 -9.15 15.50 41.05
C GLY A 59 -8.49 14.46 40.16
N THR A 60 -9.12 14.17 39.02
CA THR A 60 -8.56 13.25 38.02
C THR A 60 -8.16 14.02 36.76
N GLY A 61 -6.96 13.73 36.22
CA GLY A 61 -6.49 14.28 34.94
C GLY A 61 -5.78 15.63 35.05
N PHE A 62 -5.99 16.49 34.08
CA PHE A 62 -5.33 17.79 33.94
C PHE A 62 -6.35 18.94 33.89
N THR A 63 -5.87 20.19 34.10
CA THR A 63 -6.70 21.39 33.88
C THR A 63 -7.21 21.41 32.45
N LYS A 64 -8.44 21.85 32.25
CA LYS A 64 -9.05 21.90 30.91
C LYS A 64 -8.55 23.07 30.04
N GLY A 65 -7.87 24.04 30.66
CA GLY A 65 -7.55 25.32 30.02
C GLY A 65 -8.79 26.19 29.76
N VAL A 66 -8.57 27.47 29.47
CA VAL A 66 -9.67 28.44 29.24
C VAL A 66 -10.39 28.14 27.92
N THR A 67 -9.69 27.64 26.91
CA THR A 67 -10.26 27.31 25.59
C THR A 67 -11.08 26.02 25.58
N GLY A 68 -10.96 25.17 26.61
CA GLY A 68 -11.54 23.83 26.60
C GLY A 68 -11.00 22.96 25.47
N TRP A 69 -9.77 23.24 25.04
CA TRP A 69 -9.10 22.49 23.96
C TRP A 69 -8.90 21.02 24.37
N THR A 70 -9.13 20.12 23.42
CA THR A 70 -8.71 18.72 23.52
C THR A 70 -8.21 18.25 22.16
N ALA A 71 -7.22 17.37 22.14
CA ALA A 71 -6.71 16.79 20.90
C ALA A 71 -7.83 16.13 20.05
N MET A 72 -8.82 15.52 20.73
CA MET A 72 -9.98 14.91 20.05
C MET A 72 -10.89 15.96 19.41
N LYS A 73 -11.07 17.13 20.03
CA LYS A 73 -11.87 18.21 19.47
C LYS A 73 -11.17 18.79 18.23
N GLU A 74 -9.89 19.11 18.33
CA GLU A 74 -9.10 19.61 17.21
C GLU A 74 -9.07 18.60 16.04
N TYR A 75 -8.86 17.32 16.35
CA TYR A 75 -8.93 16.26 15.31
C TYR A 75 -10.28 16.24 14.59
N LYS A 76 -11.40 16.28 15.35
CA LYS A 76 -12.75 16.28 14.75
C LYS A 76 -13.03 17.53 13.93
N GLU A 77 -12.58 18.67 14.39
CA GLU A 77 -12.73 19.95 13.65
C GLU A 77 -11.91 19.92 12.36
N GLY A 78 -10.65 19.49 12.41
CA GLY A 78 -9.81 19.32 11.23
C GLY A 78 -10.36 18.31 10.22
N VAL A 79 -10.88 17.16 10.70
CA VAL A 79 -11.56 16.18 9.83
C VAL A 79 -12.81 16.80 9.18
N ALA A 80 -13.62 17.54 9.94
CA ALA A 80 -14.82 18.18 9.41
C ALA A 80 -14.50 19.21 8.32
N GLU A 81 -13.48 20.04 8.53
CA GLU A 81 -13.01 21.02 7.54
C GLU A 81 -12.57 20.33 6.23
N VAL A 82 -11.77 19.26 6.33
CA VAL A 82 -11.36 18.49 5.16
C VAL A 82 -12.56 17.82 4.46
N GLN A 83 -13.52 17.31 5.24
CA GLN A 83 -14.73 16.69 4.69
C GLN A 83 -15.61 17.72 3.97
N GLU A 84 -15.73 18.94 4.47
CA GLU A 84 -16.49 20.02 3.83
C GLU A 84 -15.91 20.34 2.44
N VAL A 85 -14.59 20.47 2.33
CA VAL A 85 -13.89 20.70 1.05
C VAL A 85 -14.09 19.54 0.07
N ARG A 86 -14.09 18.30 0.57
CA ARG A 86 -14.26 17.08 -0.24
C ARG A 86 -15.71 16.80 -0.65
N ALA A 87 -16.68 17.22 0.16
CA ALA A 87 -18.09 16.88 0.00
C ALA A 87 -18.66 17.08 -1.42
N PRO A 88 -18.39 18.17 -2.16
CA PRO A 88 -18.90 18.33 -3.51
C PRO A 88 -18.37 17.28 -4.49
N PHE A 89 -17.11 16.88 -4.36
CA PHE A 89 -16.52 15.84 -5.20
C PHE A 89 -17.06 14.46 -4.83
N GLU A 90 -17.12 14.14 -3.54
CA GLU A 90 -17.63 12.84 -3.06
C GLU A 90 -19.10 12.66 -3.45
N LYS A 91 -19.91 13.71 -3.43
CA LYS A 91 -21.31 13.68 -3.88
C LYS A 91 -21.41 13.41 -5.39
N LYS A 92 -20.52 13.99 -6.21
CA LYS A 92 -20.47 13.68 -7.64
C LYS A 92 -20.09 12.25 -7.89
N ILE A 93 -19.03 11.75 -7.23
CA ILE A 93 -18.58 10.35 -7.33
C ILE A 93 -19.72 9.39 -6.98
N ALA A 94 -20.49 9.68 -5.93
CA ALA A 94 -21.61 8.84 -5.52
C ALA A 94 -22.67 8.71 -6.62
N SER A 95 -22.92 9.78 -7.39
CA SER A 95 -23.96 9.81 -8.43
C SER A 95 -23.51 9.32 -9.80
N MET A 96 -22.21 9.08 -10.00
CA MET A 96 -21.63 8.73 -11.30
C MET A 96 -21.07 7.31 -11.33
N SER A 97 -21.01 6.71 -12.53
CA SER A 97 -20.26 5.48 -12.73
C SER A 97 -18.75 5.78 -12.78
N ALA A 98 -17.92 4.76 -12.52
CA ALA A 98 -16.46 4.92 -12.65
C ALA A 98 -16.04 5.32 -14.08
N ALA A 99 -16.78 4.83 -15.10
CA ALA A 99 -16.55 5.19 -16.49
C ALA A 99 -16.88 6.67 -16.80
N ASP A 100 -17.88 7.23 -16.14
CA ASP A 100 -18.24 8.65 -16.31
C ASP A 100 -17.31 9.57 -15.54
N ILE A 101 -16.79 9.12 -14.38
CA ILE A 101 -15.75 9.83 -13.64
C ILE A 101 -14.50 10.01 -14.53
N LEU A 102 -14.10 9.01 -15.30
CA LEU A 102 -12.96 9.09 -16.22
C LEU A 102 -13.12 10.16 -17.32
N LYS A 103 -14.36 10.51 -17.71
CA LYS A 103 -14.66 11.53 -18.72
C LYS A 103 -14.62 12.95 -18.17
N ASP A 104 -14.78 13.14 -16.88
CA ASP A 104 -14.68 14.44 -16.19
C ASP A 104 -13.23 14.58 -15.68
N GLU A 105 -12.40 15.33 -16.41
CA GLU A 105 -10.97 15.45 -16.15
C GLU A 105 -10.68 15.95 -14.72
N GLY A 106 -11.37 16.99 -14.26
CA GLY A 106 -11.17 17.54 -12.92
C GLY A 106 -11.60 16.58 -11.80
N LEU A 107 -12.69 15.81 -12.05
CA LEU A 107 -13.14 14.80 -11.10
C LEU A 107 -12.21 13.58 -11.10
N ALA A 108 -11.68 13.20 -12.25
CA ALA A 108 -10.70 12.12 -12.37
C ALA A 108 -9.39 12.46 -11.64
N GLU A 109 -8.88 13.69 -11.76
CA GLU A 109 -7.70 14.15 -11.02
C GLU A 109 -7.92 14.11 -9.50
N TYR A 110 -9.03 14.65 -9.02
CA TYR A 110 -9.40 14.55 -7.61
C TYR A 110 -9.47 13.09 -7.15
N THR A 111 -10.11 12.24 -7.97
CA THR A 111 -10.30 10.82 -7.69
C THR A 111 -8.96 10.10 -7.56
N VAL A 112 -8.04 10.31 -8.50
CA VAL A 112 -6.68 9.74 -8.47
C VAL A 112 -5.91 10.21 -7.24
N ALA A 113 -5.94 11.52 -6.93
CA ALA A 113 -5.24 12.07 -5.78
C ALA A 113 -5.77 11.51 -4.45
N SER A 114 -7.10 11.39 -4.31
CA SER A 114 -7.75 10.86 -3.10
C SER A 114 -7.58 9.34 -2.97
N ALA A 115 -7.52 8.61 -4.08
CA ALA A 115 -7.36 7.15 -4.08
C ALA A 115 -5.93 6.70 -3.77
N LYS A 116 -4.92 7.55 -3.92
CA LYS A 116 -3.51 7.19 -3.70
C LYS A 116 -3.26 6.65 -2.28
N VAL A 117 -3.86 7.26 -1.27
CA VAL A 117 -3.76 6.79 0.12
C VAL A 117 -4.52 5.48 0.29
N LEU A 118 -5.75 5.39 -0.23
CA LEU A 118 -6.56 4.16 -0.19
C LEU A 118 -5.82 2.97 -0.84
N PHE A 119 -5.14 3.21 -1.96
CA PHE A 119 -4.33 2.21 -2.64
C PHE A 119 -3.12 1.80 -1.79
N GLY A 120 -2.44 2.76 -1.18
CA GLY A 120 -1.34 2.52 -0.26
C GLY A 120 -1.74 1.60 0.90
N ASP A 121 -2.89 1.89 1.51
CA ASP A 121 -3.36 1.18 2.70
C ASP A 121 -3.93 -0.21 2.41
N ASN A 122 -4.53 -0.43 1.23
CA ASN A 122 -5.28 -1.65 0.94
C ASN A 122 -4.70 -2.53 -0.17
N CYS A 123 -3.93 -1.97 -1.10
CA CYS A 123 -3.54 -2.65 -2.34
C CYS A 123 -2.02 -2.79 -2.48
N ALA A 124 -1.26 -1.78 -2.03
CA ALA A 124 0.18 -1.70 -2.25
C ALA A 124 0.98 -2.83 -1.61
N ALA A 125 0.48 -3.44 -0.53
CA ALA A 125 1.13 -4.57 0.13
C ALA A 125 1.34 -5.77 -0.82
N CYS A 126 0.41 -5.97 -1.76
CA CYS A 126 0.48 -7.02 -2.77
C CYS A 126 0.96 -6.48 -4.13
N HIS A 127 0.39 -5.36 -4.58
CA HIS A 127 0.63 -4.84 -5.92
C HIS A 127 1.79 -3.85 -6.05
N GLY A 128 2.47 -3.51 -4.92
CA GLY A 128 3.48 -2.46 -4.88
C GLY A 128 2.87 -1.05 -4.90
N SER A 129 3.60 -0.06 -4.41
CA SER A 129 3.10 1.33 -4.25
C SER A 129 2.75 2.04 -5.56
N GLY A 130 3.34 1.61 -6.68
CA GLY A 130 3.06 2.11 -8.03
C GLY A 130 2.31 1.10 -8.91
N GLY A 131 1.78 0.02 -8.33
CA GLY A 131 1.11 -1.03 -9.11
C GLY A 131 2.06 -1.93 -9.90
N GLN A 132 3.36 -1.90 -9.58
CA GLN A 132 4.40 -2.67 -10.28
C GLN A 132 4.36 -4.17 -10.01
N GLY A 133 3.45 -4.63 -9.15
CA GLY A 133 3.34 -6.03 -8.77
C GLY A 133 4.48 -6.54 -7.88
N GLY A 134 4.54 -7.85 -7.77
CA GLY A 134 5.57 -8.57 -7.03
C GLY A 134 5.51 -10.07 -7.33
N PRO A 135 6.39 -10.89 -6.74
CA PRO A 135 6.36 -12.35 -6.95
C PRO A 135 4.97 -12.93 -6.62
N GLY A 136 4.28 -13.46 -7.62
CA GLY A 136 2.92 -14.01 -7.48
C GLY A 136 1.78 -12.97 -7.54
N PHE A 137 2.08 -11.68 -7.59
CA PHE A 137 1.07 -10.62 -7.67
C PHE A 137 1.15 -9.88 -9.01
N PRO A 138 -0.01 -9.58 -9.66
CA PRO A 138 -0.01 -8.94 -10.97
C PRO A 138 0.49 -7.50 -10.92
N VAL A 139 1.17 -7.10 -11.98
CA VAL A 139 1.40 -5.70 -12.33
C VAL A 139 0.05 -5.08 -12.70
N LEU A 140 -0.22 -3.86 -12.24
CA LEU A 140 -1.44 -3.12 -12.57
C LEU A 140 -1.16 -1.94 -13.52
N ALA A 141 0.10 -1.77 -13.89
CA ALA A 141 0.56 -0.69 -14.77
C ALA A 141 0.93 -1.18 -16.18
N ASP A 142 0.77 -2.47 -16.46
CA ASP A 142 0.93 -3.07 -17.79
C ASP A 142 -0.42 -3.41 -18.42
N ASP A 143 -0.40 -3.94 -19.63
CA ASP A 143 -1.57 -4.34 -20.42
C ASP A 143 -1.93 -5.84 -20.28
N ASP A 144 -1.26 -6.57 -19.39
CA ASP A 144 -1.58 -7.99 -19.12
C ASP A 144 -2.68 -8.14 -18.06
N TRP A 145 -3.93 -8.23 -18.51
CA TRP A 145 -5.12 -8.34 -17.67
C TRP A 145 -5.79 -9.70 -17.80
N LEU A 146 -5.67 -10.56 -16.78
CA LEU A 146 -6.30 -11.88 -16.78
C LEU A 146 -7.83 -11.83 -16.94
N TYR A 147 -8.49 -10.87 -16.29
CA TYR A 147 -9.96 -10.74 -16.29
C TYR A 147 -10.45 -9.59 -17.15
N GLY A 148 -9.55 -8.76 -17.67
CA GLY A 148 -9.83 -7.56 -18.43
C GLY A 148 -9.50 -6.28 -17.67
N GLY A 149 -8.98 -5.27 -18.41
CA GLY A 149 -8.54 -3.98 -17.91
C GLY A 149 -9.57 -2.87 -18.11
N ASP A 150 -10.78 -3.18 -18.58
CA ASP A 150 -11.84 -2.18 -18.66
C ASP A 150 -12.30 -1.74 -17.26
N ILE A 151 -12.73 -0.48 -17.16
CA ILE A 151 -13.04 0.15 -15.86
C ILE A 151 -14.10 -0.60 -15.06
N ASN A 152 -15.11 -1.20 -15.71
CA ASN A 152 -16.19 -1.90 -15.03
C ASN A 152 -15.70 -3.25 -14.50
N THR A 153 -14.85 -3.94 -15.26
CA THR A 153 -14.21 -5.18 -14.82
C THR A 153 -13.24 -4.91 -13.66
N ILE A 154 -12.53 -3.79 -13.64
CA ILE A 154 -11.69 -3.38 -12.51
C ILE A 154 -12.56 -3.14 -11.26
N VAL A 155 -13.68 -2.40 -11.39
CA VAL A 155 -14.64 -2.21 -10.27
C VAL A 155 -15.11 -3.55 -9.75
N GLN A 156 -15.55 -4.46 -10.64
CA GLN A 156 -16.01 -5.79 -10.25
C GLN A 156 -14.90 -6.60 -9.55
N THR A 157 -13.68 -6.53 -10.07
CA THR A 157 -12.50 -7.22 -9.50
C THR A 157 -12.20 -6.75 -8.08
N ILE A 158 -12.24 -5.45 -7.83
CA ILE A 158 -12.03 -4.89 -6.49
C ILE A 158 -13.20 -5.28 -5.57
N THR A 159 -14.44 -5.17 -6.06
CA THR A 159 -15.63 -5.44 -5.26
C THR A 159 -15.70 -6.89 -4.82
N MET A 160 -15.56 -7.83 -5.76
CA MET A 160 -15.81 -9.25 -5.53
C MET A 160 -14.57 -10.08 -5.25
N GLY A 161 -13.38 -9.52 -5.50
CA GLY A 161 -12.15 -10.28 -5.53
C GLY A 161 -12.04 -11.21 -6.74
N ARG A 162 -10.99 -11.98 -6.83
CA ARG A 162 -10.73 -12.97 -7.88
C ARG A 162 -10.05 -14.21 -7.33
N LYS A 163 -10.56 -15.36 -7.73
CA LYS A 163 -10.00 -16.66 -7.37
C LYS A 163 -10.16 -17.60 -8.56
N GLY A 164 -9.28 -17.44 -9.55
CA GLY A 164 -9.21 -18.40 -10.66
C GLY A 164 -8.68 -19.75 -10.20
N MET A 165 -9.06 -20.82 -10.87
CA MET A 165 -8.60 -22.17 -10.56
C MET A 165 -8.05 -22.84 -11.81
N MET A 166 -6.87 -23.43 -11.70
CA MET A 166 -6.30 -24.36 -12.68
C MET A 166 -6.10 -25.70 -11.99
N PRO A 167 -6.77 -26.77 -12.42
CA PRO A 167 -6.56 -28.09 -11.84
C PRO A 167 -5.12 -28.59 -12.12
N ALA A 168 -4.61 -29.42 -11.22
CA ALA A 168 -3.32 -30.08 -11.42
C ALA A 168 -3.30 -30.80 -12.77
N LYS A 169 -2.20 -30.65 -13.51
CA LYS A 169 -2.01 -31.21 -14.87
C LYS A 169 -3.10 -30.78 -15.88
N GLY A 170 -3.78 -29.64 -15.62
CA GLY A 170 -4.91 -29.20 -16.43
C GLY A 170 -6.14 -30.13 -16.34
N GLY A 171 -6.20 -31.02 -15.36
CA GLY A 171 -7.24 -32.04 -15.22
C GLY A 171 -7.05 -33.27 -16.10
N ALA A 172 -5.92 -33.38 -16.81
CA ALA A 172 -5.55 -34.52 -17.66
C ALA A 172 -4.46 -35.40 -17.02
N GLU A 173 -4.31 -36.60 -17.53
CA GLU A 173 -3.13 -37.40 -17.20
C GLU A 173 -1.96 -36.95 -18.06
N LEU A 174 -0.88 -36.51 -17.41
CA LEU A 174 0.36 -36.05 -18.05
C LEU A 174 1.55 -36.79 -17.44
N SER A 175 2.44 -37.29 -18.30
CA SER A 175 3.76 -37.80 -17.90
C SER A 175 4.72 -36.65 -17.62
N ALA A 176 5.85 -36.95 -16.99
CA ALA A 176 6.89 -35.95 -16.73
C ALA A 176 7.46 -35.35 -18.03
N GLU A 177 7.60 -36.18 -19.08
CA GLU A 177 8.09 -35.78 -20.40
C GLU A 177 7.07 -34.88 -21.12
N GLU A 178 5.77 -35.15 -20.99
CA GLU A 178 4.71 -34.35 -21.56
C GLU A 178 4.63 -32.97 -20.86
N ILE A 179 4.80 -32.94 -19.54
CA ILE A 179 4.86 -31.66 -18.76
C ILE A 179 6.11 -30.88 -19.21
N ASP A 180 7.26 -31.50 -19.36
CA ASP A 180 8.47 -30.84 -19.82
C ASP A 180 8.32 -30.25 -21.22
N SER A 181 7.71 -31.02 -22.14
CA SER A 181 7.42 -30.55 -23.51
C SER A 181 6.47 -29.33 -23.54
N LEU A 182 5.37 -29.39 -22.79
CA LEU A 182 4.43 -28.28 -22.66
C LEU A 182 5.07 -27.04 -22.04
N ALA A 183 5.81 -27.22 -20.94
CA ALA A 183 6.48 -26.13 -20.26
C ALA A 183 7.51 -25.43 -21.16
N LYS A 184 8.31 -26.18 -21.92
CA LYS A 184 9.24 -25.61 -22.89
C LYS A 184 8.55 -24.81 -23.98
N SER A 185 7.40 -25.29 -24.48
CA SER A 185 6.63 -24.57 -25.50
C SER A 185 6.01 -23.29 -24.96
N ILE A 186 5.57 -23.29 -23.69
CA ILE A 186 5.04 -22.08 -23.00
C ILE A 186 6.15 -21.05 -22.80
N VAL A 187 7.31 -21.46 -22.26
CA VAL A 187 8.44 -20.53 -22.04
C VAL A 187 8.95 -19.95 -23.37
N ALA A 188 8.83 -20.71 -24.46
CA ALA A 188 9.18 -20.23 -25.80
C ALA A 188 8.08 -19.36 -26.47
N GLY A 189 6.92 -19.19 -25.86
CA GLY A 189 5.75 -18.48 -26.45
C GLY A 189 5.12 -19.23 -27.64
N LYS A 190 5.34 -20.53 -27.72
CA LYS A 190 4.95 -21.38 -28.87
C LYS A 190 4.01 -22.53 -28.48
N VAL A 191 3.22 -22.33 -27.45
CA VAL A 191 2.35 -23.39 -26.90
C VAL A 191 1.37 -23.92 -27.94
N THR A 192 0.90 -23.10 -28.86
CA THR A 192 -0.04 -23.51 -29.93
C THR A 192 0.59 -24.42 -30.99
N GLU A 193 1.92 -24.42 -31.11
CA GLU A 193 2.66 -25.36 -31.98
C GLU A 193 2.82 -26.74 -31.34
N ASN A 194 2.56 -26.87 -30.02
CA ASN A 194 2.68 -28.15 -29.33
C ASN A 194 1.41 -28.98 -29.42
N PRO A 195 1.39 -30.16 -30.05
CA PRO A 195 0.19 -30.95 -30.24
C PRO A 195 -0.47 -31.41 -28.91
N LEU A 196 0.31 -31.48 -27.83
CA LEU A 196 -0.21 -31.83 -26.51
C LEU A 196 -1.16 -30.75 -25.96
N PHE A 197 -0.98 -29.50 -26.36
CA PHE A 197 -1.84 -28.38 -25.94
C PHE A 197 -3.32 -28.62 -26.31
N VAL A 198 -3.56 -29.14 -27.51
CA VAL A 198 -4.88 -29.54 -28.00
C VAL A 198 -5.28 -30.90 -27.43
N ALA A 199 -4.38 -31.89 -27.58
CA ALA A 199 -4.67 -33.30 -27.24
C ALA A 199 -5.00 -33.51 -25.75
N LYS A 200 -4.45 -32.66 -24.85
CA LYS A 200 -4.67 -32.74 -23.40
C LYS A 200 -5.72 -31.73 -22.91
N GLY A 201 -6.40 -31.04 -23.82
CA GLY A 201 -7.55 -30.17 -23.50
C GLY A 201 -7.19 -28.81 -22.91
N CYS A 202 -5.93 -28.37 -22.94
CA CYS A 202 -5.50 -27.08 -22.39
C CYS A 202 -6.21 -25.89 -23.07
N ILE A 203 -6.59 -26.05 -24.34
CA ILE A 203 -7.35 -25.08 -25.14
C ILE A 203 -8.72 -24.72 -24.52
N GLY A 204 -9.30 -25.60 -23.72
CA GLY A 204 -10.61 -25.36 -23.09
C GLY A 204 -10.61 -24.19 -22.11
N CYS A 205 -9.47 -23.91 -21.50
CA CYS A 205 -9.30 -22.78 -20.59
C CYS A 205 -8.41 -21.67 -21.18
N HIS A 206 -7.36 -22.04 -21.92
CA HIS A 206 -6.38 -21.07 -22.43
C HIS A 206 -6.68 -20.57 -23.85
N GLY A 207 -7.80 -21.02 -24.46
CA GLY A 207 -8.19 -20.66 -25.81
C GLY A 207 -7.38 -21.40 -26.90
N PRO A 208 -7.91 -21.50 -28.13
CA PRO A 208 -7.24 -22.16 -29.24
C PRO A 208 -5.97 -21.43 -29.70
N ASP A 209 -5.87 -20.15 -29.43
CA ASP A 209 -4.74 -19.28 -29.71
C ASP A 209 -3.75 -19.16 -28.52
N GLY A 210 -4.04 -19.81 -27.40
CA GLY A 210 -3.22 -19.80 -26.19
C GLY A 210 -3.21 -18.47 -25.43
N LYS A 211 -4.06 -17.48 -25.81
CA LYS A 211 -4.06 -16.13 -25.23
C LYS A 211 -4.86 -16.01 -23.94
N GLY A 212 -5.42 -17.12 -23.47
CA GLY A 212 -6.27 -17.11 -22.29
C GLY A 212 -7.71 -16.67 -22.57
N MET A 213 -8.55 -16.77 -21.57
CA MET A 213 -9.97 -16.40 -21.63
C MET A 213 -10.33 -15.51 -20.45
N LYS A 214 -10.58 -14.23 -20.70
CA LYS A 214 -10.91 -13.22 -19.67
C LYS A 214 -12.01 -13.67 -18.69
N PRO A 215 -13.12 -14.32 -19.12
CA PRO A 215 -14.15 -14.77 -18.18
C PRO A 215 -13.66 -15.79 -17.16
N LEU A 216 -12.64 -16.57 -17.50
CA LEU A 216 -12.04 -17.58 -16.62
C LEU A 216 -10.82 -17.05 -15.85
N GLY A 217 -10.25 -15.93 -16.27
CA GLY A 217 -9.01 -15.39 -15.73
C GLY A 217 -7.83 -16.32 -16.01
N SER A 218 -7.85 -17.03 -17.14
CA SER A 218 -6.75 -17.90 -17.55
C SER A 218 -5.66 -17.10 -18.24
N ALA A 219 -4.40 -17.44 -17.92
CA ALA A 219 -3.23 -16.72 -18.43
C ALA A 219 -3.03 -16.88 -19.94
N ASN A 220 -2.53 -15.83 -20.58
CA ASN A 220 -1.91 -15.89 -21.89
C ASN A 220 -0.63 -16.75 -21.80
N LEU A 221 -0.51 -17.77 -22.64
CA LEU A 221 0.62 -18.69 -22.69
C LEU A 221 1.55 -18.43 -23.88
N THR A 222 1.28 -17.38 -24.65
CA THR A 222 2.03 -17.00 -25.87
C THR A 222 2.93 -15.78 -25.67
N ASP A 223 2.74 -15.05 -24.58
CA ASP A 223 3.63 -13.99 -24.15
C ASP A 223 4.73 -14.53 -23.22
N GLN A 224 5.56 -13.64 -22.71
CA GLN A 224 6.60 -13.99 -21.74
C GLN A 224 6.35 -13.31 -20.38
N ILE A 225 5.09 -13.02 -20.09
CA ILE A 225 4.67 -12.43 -18.82
C ILE A 225 4.25 -13.55 -17.88
N PHE A 226 5.08 -13.81 -16.88
CA PHE A 226 4.86 -14.90 -15.93
C PHE A 226 4.52 -14.35 -14.55
N ARG A 227 3.34 -14.65 -14.06
CA ARG A 227 2.92 -14.28 -12.70
C ARG A 227 3.74 -14.98 -11.62
N PHE A 228 4.04 -16.24 -11.85
CA PHE A 228 4.84 -17.05 -10.94
C PHE A 228 6.29 -17.06 -11.44
N VAL A 229 7.07 -16.14 -10.89
CA VAL A 229 8.51 -16.05 -11.16
C VAL A 229 9.30 -17.12 -10.39
N PRO A 230 10.47 -17.52 -10.88
CA PRO A 230 11.35 -18.45 -10.18
C PRO A 230 11.78 -17.90 -8.80
N VAL A 231 11.92 -18.80 -7.84
CA VAL A 231 12.45 -18.50 -6.51
C VAL A 231 13.63 -19.45 -6.20
N ASN A 232 14.56 -19.02 -5.35
CA ASN A 232 15.64 -19.86 -4.84
C ASN A 232 16.50 -20.54 -5.91
N GLY A 233 16.82 -19.86 -7.01
CA GLY A 233 17.69 -20.40 -8.07
C GLY A 233 17.01 -21.32 -9.08
N GLU A 234 15.70 -21.47 -9.03
CA GLU A 234 14.90 -22.13 -10.06
C GLU A 234 14.96 -21.38 -11.39
N THR A 235 14.66 -22.07 -12.49
CA THR A 235 14.46 -21.44 -13.79
C THR A 235 12.96 -21.14 -14.02
N GLN A 236 12.65 -20.24 -14.99
CA GLN A 236 11.26 -20.03 -15.39
C GLN A 236 10.60 -21.33 -15.88
N LEU A 237 11.38 -22.21 -16.52
CA LEU A 237 10.93 -23.53 -16.95
C LEU A 237 10.47 -24.38 -15.75
N ASP A 238 11.24 -24.38 -14.67
CA ASP A 238 10.87 -25.14 -13.46
C ASP A 238 9.61 -24.58 -12.80
N SER A 239 9.48 -23.26 -12.77
CA SER A 239 8.27 -22.60 -12.27
C SER A 239 7.02 -22.94 -13.10
N VAL A 240 7.13 -22.99 -14.42
CA VAL A 240 6.02 -23.42 -15.31
C VAL A 240 5.70 -24.90 -15.13
N LYS A 241 6.71 -25.78 -15.07
CA LYS A 241 6.53 -27.20 -14.76
C LYS A 241 5.79 -27.41 -13.43
N TYR A 242 6.20 -26.68 -12.41
CA TYR A 242 5.55 -26.74 -11.10
C TYR A 242 4.07 -26.33 -11.20
N THR A 243 3.78 -25.23 -11.91
CA THR A 243 2.41 -24.75 -12.10
C THR A 243 1.55 -25.77 -12.86
N ILE A 244 2.06 -26.38 -13.93
CA ILE A 244 1.34 -27.43 -14.66
C ILE A 244 1.10 -28.62 -13.75
N THR A 245 2.11 -29.05 -12.98
CA THR A 245 2.05 -30.25 -12.14
C THR A 245 1.03 -30.12 -11.02
N HIS A 246 1.02 -28.97 -10.31
CA HIS A 246 0.26 -28.80 -9.08
C HIS A 246 -0.99 -27.92 -9.24
N GLY A 247 -1.10 -27.20 -10.36
CA GLY A 247 -2.20 -26.26 -10.61
C GLY A 247 -2.14 -24.98 -9.80
N VAL A 248 -3.24 -24.23 -9.85
CA VAL A 248 -3.46 -22.96 -9.13
C VAL A 248 -4.79 -23.04 -8.39
N ASN A 249 -4.81 -22.73 -7.11
CA ASN A 249 -5.99 -22.79 -6.23
C ASN A 249 -6.75 -24.14 -6.33
N PHE A 250 -6.05 -25.24 -6.61
CA PHE A 250 -6.66 -26.56 -6.79
C PHE A 250 -6.75 -27.29 -5.44
N PRO A 251 -7.97 -27.56 -4.94
CA PRO A 251 -8.14 -28.16 -3.61
C PRO A 251 -7.60 -29.59 -3.49
N GLY A 252 -7.47 -30.28 -4.63
CA GLY A 252 -6.98 -31.68 -4.69
C GLY A 252 -5.48 -31.82 -4.57
N ASP A 253 -4.71 -30.74 -4.56
CA ASP A 253 -3.25 -30.77 -4.39
C ASP A 253 -2.80 -29.74 -3.36
N PRO A 254 -2.27 -30.15 -2.21
CA PRO A 254 -1.78 -29.22 -1.17
C PRO A 254 -0.56 -28.40 -1.59
N LYS A 255 0.10 -28.76 -2.71
CA LYS A 255 1.21 -28.01 -3.31
C LYS A 255 0.72 -27.03 -4.39
N SER A 256 -0.58 -26.96 -4.65
CA SER A 256 -1.14 -26.02 -5.61
C SER A 256 -0.74 -24.58 -5.27
N ARG A 257 -0.40 -23.80 -6.30
CA ARG A 257 -0.09 -22.38 -6.12
C ARG A 257 -1.33 -21.62 -5.64
N VAL A 258 -1.11 -20.64 -4.77
CA VAL A 258 -2.19 -19.77 -4.30
C VAL A 258 -2.18 -18.47 -5.11
N ALA A 259 -3.32 -18.12 -5.69
CA ALA A 259 -3.54 -16.87 -6.43
C ALA A 259 -4.96 -16.37 -6.14
N GLU A 260 -5.10 -15.60 -5.08
CA GLU A 260 -6.38 -15.07 -4.63
C GLU A 260 -6.27 -13.57 -4.36
N MET A 261 -7.15 -12.79 -4.97
CA MET A 261 -7.40 -11.41 -4.61
C MET A 261 -8.66 -11.38 -3.73
N PRO A 262 -8.58 -10.94 -2.48
CA PRO A 262 -9.76 -10.88 -1.61
C PRO A 262 -10.77 -9.86 -2.09
N SER A 263 -12.03 -10.04 -1.71
CA SER A 263 -13.11 -9.07 -1.89
C SER A 263 -12.87 -7.84 -1.00
N PHE A 264 -13.14 -6.66 -1.53
CA PHE A 264 -13.14 -5.40 -0.79
C PHE A 264 -14.55 -4.79 -0.66
N GLY A 265 -15.58 -5.41 -1.24
CA GLY A 265 -16.95 -4.90 -1.20
C GLY A 265 -17.53 -4.70 0.19
N ASP A 266 -17.16 -5.57 1.14
CA ASP A 266 -17.60 -5.46 2.54
C ASP A 266 -16.71 -4.58 3.41
N ARG A 267 -15.55 -4.13 2.88
CA ARG A 267 -14.53 -3.39 3.64
C ARG A 267 -14.44 -1.93 3.25
N LEU A 268 -14.75 -1.60 2.01
CA LEU A 268 -14.65 -0.27 1.43
C LEU A 268 -16.01 0.22 0.97
N SER A 269 -16.24 1.53 1.03
CA SER A 269 -17.43 2.13 0.47
C SER A 269 -17.46 2.02 -1.06
N GLU A 270 -18.64 2.09 -1.65
CA GLU A 270 -18.80 2.11 -3.11
C GLU A 270 -17.99 3.25 -3.75
N ASN A 271 -17.97 4.42 -3.12
CA ASN A 271 -17.17 5.55 -3.58
C ASN A 271 -15.67 5.24 -3.57
N ASP A 272 -15.17 4.59 -2.51
CA ASP A 272 -13.76 4.25 -2.41
C ASP A 272 -13.37 3.19 -3.46
N ILE A 273 -14.25 2.24 -3.73
CA ILE A 273 -14.05 1.26 -4.80
C ILE A 273 -14.00 1.95 -6.17
N LYS A 274 -14.91 2.89 -6.46
CA LYS A 274 -14.88 3.68 -7.71
C LYS A 274 -13.58 4.48 -7.83
N LYS A 275 -13.16 5.13 -6.73
CA LYS A 275 -11.89 5.88 -6.70
C LYS A 275 -10.68 4.98 -6.96
N LEU A 276 -10.62 3.83 -6.31
CA LEU A 276 -9.55 2.84 -6.53
C LEU A 276 -9.54 2.30 -7.96
N ALA A 277 -10.71 2.02 -8.54
CA ALA A 277 -10.80 1.55 -9.92
C ALA A 277 -10.28 2.58 -10.92
N VAL A 278 -10.66 3.86 -10.75
CA VAL A 278 -10.16 4.96 -11.57
C VAL A 278 -8.65 5.13 -11.41
N TYR A 279 -8.14 5.03 -10.18
CA TYR A 279 -6.71 5.09 -9.89
C TYR A 279 -5.95 3.98 -10.62
N VAL A 280 -6.38 2.73 -10.46
CA VAL A 280 -5.77 1.56 -11.12
C VAL A 280 -5.81 1.70 -12.65
N TYR A 281 -6.95 2.11 -13.21
CA TYR A 281 -7.08 2.36 -14.65
C TYR A 281 -6.07 3.41 -15.16
N LYS A 282 -5.82 4.45 -14.36
CA LYS A 282 -4.88 5.55 -14.69
C LYS A 282 -3.41 5.20 -14.43
N LEU A 283 -3.08 4.02 -13.88
CA LEU A 283 -1.69 3.56 -13.79
C LEU A 283 -1.07 3.25 -15.17
N GLY A 284 -1.88 3.09 -16.21
CA GLY A 284 -1.46 3.00 -17.59
C GLY A 284 -1.83 1.72 -18.33
N GLY A 285 -2.21 0.66 -17.59
CA GLY A 285 -2.62 -0.62 -18.20
C GLY A 285 -4.12 -0.76 -18.45
N GLY A 286 -4.97 0.15 -17.98
CA GLY A 286 -6.42 0.11 -18.18
C GLY A 286 -6.84 0.37 -19.64
N GLN A 287 -7.81 -0.40 -20.15
CA GLN A 287 -8.33 -0.31 -21.53
C GLN A 287 -9.86 -0.21 -21.55
#